data_2a944350babc156e154f7bde9e69be89
#
_entry.id   2a944350babc156e154f7bde9e69be89
#
_cell.length_a   1.000
_cell.length_b   1.000
_cell.length_c   1.000
_cell.angle_alpha   90.00
_cell.angle_beta   90.00
_cell.angle_gamma   90.00
#
_symmetry.space_group_name_H-M   'P 1'
#
loop_
_entity.id
_entity.type
_entity.pdbx_description
1 polymer ?
#
loop_
_entity_poly.entity_id
_entity_poly.type
_entity_poly.pdbx_seq_one_letter_code
_entity_poly.pdbx_strand_id
1 'polypeptide(L)'
;VPIWISDYVLAGYGTGAIMAVPAHDSRDYAFAKHFGLEIRPLVEGCDVSEESFDAKEGIVCNSPRPDVTPYCDLSLNGLTIKEAIEKTKQYVKEHNLGRVKVNYRLRDAIFSRQRYWGEPFPVYYKDGMPYMIDEDCLPLELPEVDKFLPTETGEPPLGHAKEWAWDTVNKCT
;
A
#
# COMPACT_ATOMS: atom_id res chain seq x y z
N VAL A 1 -10.05 16.85 -18.17
CA VAL A 1 -9.82 16.78 -16.72
C VAL A 1 -8.49 17.48 -16.46
N PRO A 2 -8.42 18.42 -15.49
CA PRO A 2 -7.16 19.04 -15.09
C PRO A 2 -6.16 18.00 -14.56
N ILE A 3 -4.89 18.20 -14.87
CA ILE A 3 -3.79 17.35 -14.38
C ILE A 3 -2.95 18.20 -13.42
N TRP A 4 -2.70 17.66 -12.25
CA TRP A 4 -1.91 18.29 -11.19
C TRP A 4 -0.72 17.41 -10.82
N ILE A 5 0.32 18.02 -10.30
CA ILE A 5 1.50 17.32 -9.78
C ILE A 5 1.57 17.58 -8.28
N SER A 6 1.76 16.54 -7.50
CA SER A 6 1.84 16.62 -6.05
C SER A 6 2.82 15.58 -5.49
N ASP A 7 3.51 15.93 -4.42
CA ASP A 7 4.48 15.08 -3.73
C ASP A 7 3.86 14.01 -2.82
N TYR A 8 2.58 14.20 -2.41
CA TYR A 8 1.89 13.16 -1.62
C TYR A 8 1.47 11.94 -2.45
N VAL A 9 1.51 12.03 -3.78
CA VAL A 9 1.20 10.91 -4.68
C VAL A 9 2.34 9.91 -4.65
N LEU A 10 2.03 8.67 -4.26
CA LEU A 10 3.03 7.60 -4.20
C LEU A 10 3.47 7.19 -5.61
N ALA A 11 4.74 7.42 -5.95
CA ALA A 11 5.33 7.07 -7.24
C ALA A 11 5.25 5.57 -7.58
N GLY A 12 5.19 4.70 -6.57
CA GLY A 12 5.02 3.25 -6.74
C GLY A 12 3.59 2.79 -6.99
N TYR A 13 2.62 3.69 -7.03
CA TYR A 13 1.22 3.34 -7.25
C TYR A 13 0.91 3.32 -8.76
N GLY A 14 0.77 2.12 -9.32
CA GLY A 14 0.52 1.94 -10.75
C GLY A 14 1.63 2.50 -11.63
N THR A 15 1.31 3.51 -12.42
CA THR A 15 2.25 4.25 -13.29
C THR A 15 2.75 5.56 -12.66
N GLY A 16 2.34 5.85 -11.43
CA GLY A 16 2.51 7.15 -10.79
C GLY A 16 1.44 8.18 -11.15
N ALA A 17 0.58 7.89 -12.12
CA ALA A 17 -0.61 8.69 -12.42
C ALA A 17 -1.82 8.08 -11.71
N ILE A 18 -2.50 8.88 -10.91
CA ILE A 18 -3.69 8.48 -10.16
C ILE A 18 -4.90 9.31 -10.58
N MET A 19 -6.08 8.74 -10.45
CA MET A 19 -7.34 9.49 -10.49
C MET A 19 -7.65 9.96 -9.08
N ALA A 20 -7.57 11.28 -8.85
CA ALA A 20 -7.95 11.89 -7.57
C ALA A 20 -9.47 11.91 -7.41
N VAL A 21 -9.93 11.66 -6.20
CA VAL A 21 -11.36 11.71 -5.85
C VAL A 21 -11.55 12.52 -4.57
N PRO A 22 -11.48 13.87 -4.64
CA PRO A 22 -11.49 14.75 -3.46
C PRO A 22 -12.66 14.54 -2.50
N ALA A 23 -13.82 14.17 -3.01
CA ALA A 23 -14.99 13.95 -2.16
C ALA A 23 -14.86 12.70 -1.25
N HIS A 24 -13.96 11.75 -1.57
CA HIS A 24 -13.89 10.44 -0.94
C HIS A 24 -12.48 9.98 -0.58
N ASP A 25 -11.52 10.91 -0.55
CA ASP A 25 -10.16 10.71 0.00
C ASP A 25 -9.73 12.00 0.72
N SER A 26 -9.37 11.88 1.97
CA SER A 26 -9.05 13.03 2.84
C SER A 26 -7.83 13.83 2.38
N ARG A 27 -6.85 13.20 1.74
CA ARG A 27 -5.66 13.89 1.21
C ARG A 27 -5.98 14.65 -0.05
N ASP A 28 -6.72 14.02 -0.96
CA ASP A 28 -7.22 14.67 -2.18
C ASP A 28 -8.16 15.83 -1.84
N TYR A 29 -8.97 15.67 -0.78
CA TYR A 29 -9.86 16.72 -0.27
C TYR A 29 -9.07 17.93 0.21
N ALA A 30 -8.07 17.72 1.06
CA ALA A 30 -7.22 18.80 1.57
C ALA A 30 -6.51 19.54 0.44
N PHE A 31 -5.99 18.81 -0.55
CA PHE A 31 -5.40 19.38 -1.75
C PHE A 31 -6.41 20.22 -2.54
N ALA A 32 -7.58 19.69 -2.81
CA ALA A 32 -8.63 20.38 -3.57
C ALA A 32 -9.11 21.67 -2.86
N LYS A 33 -9.27 21.62 -1.54
CA LYS A 33 -9.60 22.82 -0.72
C LYS A 33 -8.50 23.86 -0.81
N HIS A 34 -7.24 23.46 -0.69
CA HIS A 34 -6.10 24.39 -0.74
C HIS A 34 -6.01 25.13 -2.07
N PHE A 35 -6.24 24.44 -3.18
CA PHE A 35 -6.18 25.02 -4.52
C PHE A 35 -7.52 25.52 -5.07
N GLY A 36 -8.57 25.52 -4.28
CA GLY A 36 -9.90 26.00 -4.70
C GLY A 36 -10.51 25.15 -5.82
N LEU A 37 -10.20 23.85 -5.87
CA LEU A 37 -10.77 22.95 -6.86
C LEU A 37 -12.18 22.52 -6.46
N GLU A 38 -13.00 22.22 -7.46
CA GLU A 38 -14.34 21.74 -7.22
C GLU A 38 -14.34 20.34 -6.60
N ILE A 39 -15.04 20.17 -5.49
CA ILE A 39 -15.24 18.90 -4.81
C ILE A 39 -16.66 18.43 -5.05
N ARG A 40 -16.82 17.25 -5.65
CA ARG A 40 -18.11 16.68 -6.02
C ARG A 40 -18.36 15.37 -5.34
N PRO A 41 -19.49 15.21 -4.65
CA PRO A 41 -19.87 13.91 -4.10
C PRO A 41 -20.17 12.91 -5.21
N LEU A 42 -19.67 11.70 -5.06
CA LEU A 42 -19.95 10.54 -5.93
C LEU A 42 -20.81 9.49 -5.22
N VAL A 43 -21.19 9.73 -3.98
CA VAL A 43 -22.08 8.88 -3.19
C VAL A 43 -23.30 9.71 -2.79
N GLU A 44 -24.48 9.13 -2.92
CA GLU A 44 -25.73 9.78 -2.60
C GLU A 44 -25.83 10.13 -1.11
N GLY A 45 -26.37 11.33 -0.83
CA GLY A 45 -26.67 11.76 0.54
C GLY A 45 -25.45 12.12 1.39
N CYS A 46 -24.23 12.12 0.85
CA CYS A 46 -23.06 12.56 1.59
C CYS A 46 -22.91 14.09 1.55
N ASP A 47 -22.52 14.67 2.67
CA ASP A 47 -22.11 16.06 2.78
C ASP A 47 -20.57 16.13 2.76
N VAL A 48 -20.03 16.86 1.79
CA VAL A 48 -18.60 17.07 1.60
C VAL A 48 -18.20 18.55 1.74
N SER A 49 -19.01 19.35 2.43
CA SER A 49 -18.75 20.79 2.63
C SER A 49 -17.56 21.05 3.54
N GLU A 50 -17.41 20.27 4.61
CA GLU A 50 -16.40 20.46 5.64
C GLU A 50 -15.28 19.41 5.60
N GLU A 51 -15.61 18.17 5.25
CA GLU A 51 -14.66 17.05 5.21
C GLU A 51 -14.99 16.07 4.08
N SER A 52 -14.04 15.17 3.76
CA SER A 52 -14.27 14.09 2.82
C SER A 52 -15.16 13.01 3.41
N PHE A 53 -15.94 12.35 2.57
CA PHE A 53 -16.74 11.20 2.95
C PHE A 53 -16.03 9.90 2.55
N ASP A 54 -15.22 9.37 3.43
CA ASP A 54 -14.32 8.23 3.16
C ASP A 54 -15.00 6.86 3.33
N ALA A 55 -16.33 6.81 3.46
CA ALA A 55 -17.07 5.54 3.59
C ALA A 55 -16.94 4.69 2.31
N LYS A 56 -16.85 3.39 2.53
CA LYS A 56 -16.71 2.39 1.45
C LYS A 56 -18.02 1.80 0.97
N GLU A 57 -19.13 2.27 1.52
CA GLU A 57 -20.48 1.81 1.22
C GLU A 57 -21.37 2.99 0.81
N GLY A 58 -22.28 2.75 -0.10
CA GLY A 58 -23.22 3.76 -0.59
C GLY A 58 -23.63 3.53 -2.03
N ILE A 59 -24.51 4.38 -2.51
CA ILE A 59 -25.01 4.38 -3.89
C ILE A 59 -24.26 5.43 -4.68
N VAL A 60 -23.75 5.06 -5.83
CA VAL A 60 -22.97 5.96 -6.70
C VAL A 60 -23.90 6.95 -7.40
N CYS A 61 -23.50 8.21 -7.41
CA CYS A 61 -24.15 9.29 -8.15
C CYS A 61 -23.11 10.09 -8.95
N ASN A 62 -23.57 11.01 -9.81
CA ASN A 62 -22.72 11.88 -10.63
C ASN A 62 -21.66 11.15 -11.50
N SER A 63 -21.92 9.90 -11.87
CA SER A 63 -21.03 9.06 -12.69
C SER A 63 -21.80 8.34 -13.82
N PRO A 64 -22.12 8.96 -14.99
CA PRO A 64 -21.75 10.34 -15.35
C PRO A 64 -22.61 11.41 -14.68
N ARG A 65 -22.12 12.62 -14.74
CA ARG A 65 -22.87 13.81 -14.31
C ARG A 65 -24.08 14.05 -15.21
N PRO A 66 -25.22 14.48 -14.66
CA PRO A 66 -26.43 14.74 -15.45
C PRO A 66 -26.30 15.96 -16.39
N ASP A 67 -25.41 16.90 -16.07
CA ASP A 67 -25.21 18.18 -16.78
C ASP A 67 -24.10 18.12 -17.84
N VAL A 68 -23.49 16.96 -18.06
CA VAL A 68 -22.38 16.77 -19.01
C VAL A 68 -22.67 15.62 -19.95
N THR A 69 -22.44 15.84 -21.25
CA THR A 69 -22.46 14.74 -22.22
C THR A 69 -21.38 13.72 -21.90
N PRO A 70 -21.72 12.45 -21.63
CA PRO A 70 -20.73 11.44 -21.30
C PRO A 70 -19.81 11.18 -22.48
N TYR A 71 -18.52 10.98 -22.20
CA TYR A 71 -17.53 10.56 -23.18
C TYR A 71 -17.66 9.09 -23.61
N CYS A 72 -18.36 8.31 -22.81
CA CYS A 72 -18.55 6.88 -23.03
C CYS A 72 -19.93 6.46 -22.52
N ASP A 73 -20.32 5.27 -22.86
CA ASP A 73 -21.61 4.64 -22.48
C ASP A 73 -21.59 4.03 -21.06
N LEU A 74 -20.48 4.15 -20.33
CA LEU A 74 -20.39 3.68 -18.96
C LEU A 74 -21.17 4.60 -18.01
N SER A 75 -22.22 4.04 -17.40
CA SER A 75 -22.94 4.69 -16.31
C SER A 75 -22.87 3.85 -15.05
N LEU A 76 -22.52 4.52 -13.94
CA LEU A 76 -22.38 3.90 -12.61
C LEU A 76 -23.46 4.40 -11.64
N ASN A 77 -24.26 5.38 -12.04
CA ASN A 77 -25.31 5.97 -11.21
C ASN A 77 -26.34 4.91 -10.76
N GLY A 78 -26.69 4.95 -9.49
CA GLY A 78 -27.64 4.02 -8.88
C GLY A 78 -27.09 2.64 -8.51
N LEU A 79 -25.81 2.38 -8.79
CA LEU A 79 -25.12 1.16 -8.37
C LEU A 79 -24.52 1.33 -6.97
N THR A 80 -24.42 0.23 -6.24
CA THR A 80 -23.56 0.22 -5.05
C THR A 80 -22.09 0.41 -5.46
N ILE A 81 -21.27 0.94 -4.57
CA ILE A 81 -19.82 1.13 -4.81
C ILE A 81 -19.16 -0.18 -5.29
N LYS A 82 -19.53 -1.31 -4.70
CA LYS A 82 -19.01 -2.64 -5.07
C LYS A 82 -19.38 -3.02 -6.51
N GLU A 83 -20.64 -2.85 -6.87
CA GLU A 83 -21.13 -3.13 -8.25
C GLU A 83 -20.47 -2.18 -9.26
N ALA A 84 -20.33 -0.90 -8.91
CA ALA A 84 -19.67 0.09 -9.74
C ALA A 84 -18.20 -0.26 -10.03
N ILE A 85 -17.47 -0.74 -9.02
CA ILE A 85 -16.09 -1.22 -9.17
C ILE A 85 -16.01 -2.40 -10.15
N GLU A 86 -16.88 -3.40 -9.98
CA GLU A 86 -16.86 -4.58 -10.86
C GLU A 86 -17.26 -4.21 -12.29
N LYS A 87 -18.29 -3.39 -12.47
CA LYS A 87 -18.70 -2.89 -13.79
C LYS A 87 -17.59 -2.10 -14.48
N THR A 88 -16.87 -1.24 -13.74
CA THR A 88 -15.74 -0.49 -14.29
C THR A 88 -14.59 -1.41 -14.71
N LYS A 89 -14.24 -2.41 -13.91
CA LYS A 89 -13.22 -3.41 -14.25
C LYS A 89 -13.57 -4.17 -15.53
N GLN A 90 -14.83 -4.58 -15.65
CA GLN A 90 -15.33 -5.27 -16.83
C GLN A 90 -15.26 -4.36 -18.06
N TYR A 91 -15.74 -3.12 -17.95
CA TYR A 91 -15.71 -2.12 -19.02
C TYR A 91 -14.28 -1.86 -19.54
N VAL A 92 -13.33 -1.63 -18.62
CA VAL A 92 -11.91 -1.41 -18.97
C VAL A 92 -11.33 -2.59 -19.74
N LYS A 93 -11.68 -3.82 -19.34
CA LYS A 93 -11.23 -5.04 -20.01
C LYS A 93 -11.85 -5.21 -21.40
N GLU A 94 -13.15 -5.02 -21.52
CA GLU A 94 -13.90 -5.20 -22.79
C GLU A 94 -13.48 -4.18 -23.86
N HIS A 95 -13.17 -2.95 -23.45
CA HIS A 95 -12.77 -1.88 -24.35
C HIS A 95 -11.25 -1.76 -24.54
N ASN A 96 -10.45 -2.68 -23.99
CA ASN A 96 -8.99 -2.65 -24.02
C ASN A 96 -8.36 -1.32 -23.54
N LEU A 97 -9.00 -0.66 -22.56
CA LEU A 97 -8.53 0.61 -22.00
C LEU A 97 -7.42 0.42 -20.96
N GLY A 98 -7.23 -0.81 -20.48
CA GLY A 98 -6.24 -1.14 -19.48
C GLY A 98 -6.32 -2.58 -19.00
N ARG A 99 -5.71 -2.87 -17.86
CA ARG A 99 -5.73 -4.18 -17.24
C ARG A 99 -5.97 -4.10 -15.74
N VAL A 100 -6.73 -5.04 -15.21
CA VAL A 100 -6.87 -5.23 -13.76
C VAL A 100 -5.61 -5.91 -13.23
N LYS A 101 -4.94 -5.28 -12.27
CA LYS A 101 -3.76 -5.81 -11.60
C LYS A 101 -4.05 -6.00 -10.12
N VAL A 102 -3.74 -7.16 -9.59
CA VAL A 102 -3.77 -7.41 -8.15
C VAL A 102 -2.42 -7.07 -7.56
N ASN A 103 -2.39 -6.11 -6.65
CA ASN A 103 -1.19 -5.77 -5.89
C ASN A 103 -1.32 -6.35 -4.48
N TYR A 104 -0.33 -7.15 -4.09
CA TYR A 104 -0.25 -7.68 -2.74
C TYR A 104 0.54 -6.73 -1.87
N ARG A 105 -0.04 -6.37 -0.72
CA ARG A 105 0.66 -5.60 0.29
C ARG A 105 1.01 -6.53 1.45
N LEU A 106 2.26 -6.92 1.52
CA LEU A 106 2.80 -7.68 2.64
C LEU A 106 3.17 -6.72 3.78
N ARG A 107 3.02 -7.20 4.99
CA ARG A 107 3.55 -6.50 6.16
C ARG A 107 4.97 -6.97 6.40
N ASP A 108 5.94 -6.09 6.27
CA ASP A 108 7.38 -6.37 6.49
C ASP A 108 7.69 -6.84 7.91
N ALA A 109 6.80 -6.56 8.86
CA ALA A 109 6.98 -6.84 10.27
C ALA A 109 7.23 -8.33 10.62
N ILE A 110 6.89 -9.28 9.76
CA ILE A 110 7.10 -10.70 10.03
C ILE A 110 8.57 -11.06 9.83
N PHE A 111 9.20 -10.57 8.79
CA PHE A 111 10.61 -10.86 8.50
C PHE A 111 11.58 -10.07 9.40
N SER A 112 11.30 -8.81 9.69
CA SER A 112 12.17 -7.96 10.49
C SER A 112 12.19 -8.32 11.98
N ARG A 113 11.22 -9.09 12.48
CA ARG A 113 11.10 -9.41 13.90
C ARG A 113 11.95 -10.57 14.36
N GLN A 114 12.66 -11.26 13.48
CA GLN A 114 13.58 -12.37 13.80
C GLN A 114 13.03 -13.30 14.88
N ARG A 115 11.85 -13.84 14.65
CA ARG A 115 11.27 -14.80 15.57
C ARG A 115 11.98 -16.13 15.45
N TYR A 116 12.09 -16.87 16.53
CA TYR A 116 12.79 -18.17 16.59
C TYR A 116 12.33 -19.17 15.52
N TRP A 117 11.07 -19.16 15.18
CA TRP A 117 10.52 -19.96 14.10
C TRP A 117 10.40 -19.07 12.85
N GLY A 118 11.32 -19.05 12.02
CA GLY A 118 11.32 -18.26 10.80
C GLY A 118 12.55 -18.57 9.98
N GLU A 119 12.57 -18.10 8.78
CA GLU A 119 13.74 -18.16 7.92
C GLU A 119 14.57 -16.90 8.14
N PRO A 120 15.76 -17.00 8.76
CA PRO A 120 16.63 -15.84 8.91
C PRO A 120 17.13 -15.38 7.54
N PHE A 121 17.16 -14.06 7.33
CA PHE A 121 17.80 -13.52 6.14
C PHE A 121 19.32 -13.73 6.22
N PRO A 122 19.95 -14.28 5.18
CA PRO A 122 21.40 -14.49 5.16
C PRO A 122 22.15 -13.17 4.90
N VAL A 123 21.94 -12.20 5.78
CA VAL A 123 22.50 -10.84 5.68
C VAL A 123 23.13 -10.47 7.02
N TYR A 124 24.34 -9.96 7.00
CA TYR A 124 24.98 -9.35 8.16
C TYR A 124 25.31 -7.88 7.88
N TYR A 125 25.45 -7.10 8.94
CA TYR A 125 25.80 -5.68 8.85
C TYR A 125 27.24 -5.46 9.32
N LYS A 126 28.01 -4.74 8.51
CA LYS A 126 29.35 -4.29 8.86
C LYS A 126 29.43 -2.78 8.59
N ASP A 127 29.82 -2.01 9.59
CA ASP A 127 29.90 -0.54 9.51
C ASP A 127 28.59 0.11 9.00
N GLY A 128 27.42 -0.46 9.39
CA GLY A 128 26.10 0.00 8.97
C GLY A 128 25.68 -0.38 7.54
N MET A 129 26.52 -1.11 6.81
CA MET A 129 26.20 -1.60 5.46
C MET A 129 25.82 -3.06 5.48
N PRO A 130 24.77 -3.47 4.74
CA PRO A 130 24.36 -4.87 4.62
C PRO A 130 25.26 -5.64 3.64
N TYR A 131 25.59 -6.85 4.00
CA TYR A 131 26.34 -7.82 3.19
C TYR A 131 25.62 -9.15 3.19
N MET A 132 25.65 -9.86 2.06
CA MET A 132 25.15 -11.23 1.97
C MET A 132 26.15 -12.21 2.58
N ILE A 133 25.63 -13.25 3.25
CA ILE A 133 26.42 -14.41 3.65
C ILE A 133 26.69 -15.24 2.40
N ASP A 134 27.88 -15.84 2.29
CA ASP A 134 28.25 -16.68 1.16
C ASP A 134 27.31 -17.91 1.04
N GLU A 135 26.94 -18.30 -0.17
CA GLU A 135 26.02 -19.43 -0.41
C GLU A 135 26.51 -20.75 0.17
N ASP A 136 27.83 -20.96 0.22
CA ASP A 136 28.44 -22.16 0.79
C ASP A 136 28.25 -22.28 2.32
N CYS A 137 27.79 -21.20 2.96
CA CYS A 137 27.54 -21.12 4.40
C CYS A 137 26.05 -21.25 4.75
N LEU A 138 25.22 -21.63 3.81
CA LEU A 138 23.80 -21.88 4.02
C LEU A 138 23.53 -23.39 4.21
N PRO A 139 22.50 -23.77 4.97
CA PRO A 139 21.51 -22.92 5.62
C PRO A 139 22.05 -22.20 6.85
N LEU A 140 21.56 -20.99 7.11
CA LEU A 140 21.84 -20.27 8.35
C LEU A 140 20.99 -20.88 9.48
N GLU A 141 21.64 -21.55 10.41
CA GLU A 141 20.97 -22.18 11.54
C GLU A 141 20.67 -21.15 12.64
N LEU A 142 19.51 -21.30 13.28
CA LEU A 142 19.12 -20.45 14.41
C LEU A 142 19.91 -20.87 15.67
N PRO A 143 20.32 -19.90 16.52
CA PRO A 143 21.03 -20.20 17.75
C PRO A 143 20.13 -20.87 18.78
N GLU A 144 20.68 -21.71 19.62
CA GLU A 144 20.00 -22.16 20.83
C GLU A 144 19.93 -21.01 21.83
N VAL A 145 18.74 -20.66 22.29
CA VAL A 145 18.53 -19.64 23.29
C VAL A 145 17.59 -20.13 24.39
N ASP A 146 17.91 -19.80 25.62
CA ASP A 146 17.16 -20.24 26.79
C ASP A 146 15.75 -19.65 26.88
N LYS A 147 15.52 -18.47 26.31
CA LYS A 147 14.25 -17.73 26.37
C LYS A 147 14.00 -16.87 25.14
N PHE A 148 12.79 -16.94 24.62
CA PHE A 148 12.28 -16.10 23.53
C PHE A 148 11.34 -15.01 24.06
N LEU A 149 11.85 -14.13 24.91
CA LEU A 149 11.08 -13.00 25.41
C LEU A 149 11.35 -11.76 24.57
N PRO A 150 10.34 -10.92 24.35
CA PRO A 150 10.56 -9.63 23.73
C PRO A 150 11.51 -8.80 24.58
N THR A 151 12.37 -8.01 23.93
CA THR A 151 13.25 -7.09 24.63
C THR A 151 12.48 -5.86 25.10
N GLU A 152 12.88 -5.26 26.20
CA GLU A 152 12.29 -4.01 26.71
C GLU A 152 12.51 -2.82 25.76
N THR A 153 13.57 -2.89 24.95
CA THR A 153 13.97 -1.87 23.98
C THR A 153 13.36 -2.07 22.60
N GLY A 154 12.58 -3.16 22.39
CA GLY A 154 11.97 -3.47 21.11
C GLY A 154 12.89 -4.15 20.09
N GLU A 155 14.08 -4.58 20.52
CA GLU A 155 14.96 -5.37 19.68
C GLU A 155 14.41 -6.77 19.41
N PRO A 156 14.81 -7.42 18.31
CA PRO A 156 14.38 -8.78 18.00
C PRO A 156 14.77 -9.77 19.13
N PRO A 157 13.96 -10.80 19.39
CA PRO A 157 14.26 -11.81 20.42
C PRO A 157 15.64 -12.47 20.25
N LEU A 158 16.11 -12.64 19.01
CA LEU A 158 17.44 -13.16 18.71
C LEU A 158 18.58 -12.18 18.98
N GLY A 159 18.30 -10.89 19.21
CA GLY A 159 19.27 -9.91 19.65
C GLY A 159 19.90 -10.23 21.01
N HIS A 160 19.28 -11.12 21.80
CA HIS A 160 19.86 -11.63 23.06
C HIS A 160 20.86 -12.76 22.87
N ALA A 161 20.88 -13.39 21.70
CA ALA A 161 21.83 -14.44 21.37
C ALA A 161 23.22 -13.81 21.09
N LYS A 162 23.99 -13.55 22.13
CA LYS A 162 25.27 -12.83 22.04
C LYS A 162 26.32 -13.54 21.19
N GLU A 163 26.19 -14.84 21.04
CA GLU A 163 27.11 -15.69 20.27
C GLU A 163 26.65 -15.88 18.82
N TRP A 164 25.44 -15.42 18.50
CA TRP A 164 24.90 -15.51 17.15
C TRP A 164 25.22 -14.24 16.36
N ALA A 165 26.46 -14.14 15.93
CA ALA A 165 26.95 -13.06 15.10
C ALA A 165 27.80 -13.64 13.97
N TRP A 166 27.70 -13.07 12.77
CA TRP A 166 28.48 -13.52 11.63
C TRP A 166 29.96 -13.16 11.80
N ASP A 167 30.81 -14.18 11.92
CA ASP A 167 32.26 -14.01 11.89
C ASP A 167 32.75 -13.97 10.42
N THR A 168 33.19 -12.82 9.98
CA THR A 168 33.63 -12.59 8.60
C THR A 168 34.96 -13.27 8.28
N VAL A 169 35.72 -13.72 9.28
CA VAL A 169 37.01 -14.40 9.11
C VAL A 169 36.80 -15.91 8.96
N ASN A 170 36.04 -16.49 9.89
CA ASN A 170 35.80 -17.93 9.93
C ASN A 170 34.58 -18.35 9.13
N LYS A 171 33.78 -17.40 8.64
CA LYS A 171 32.53 -17.61 7.86
C LYS A 171 31.55 -18.56 8.57
N CYS A 172 31.30 -18.28 9.83
CA CYS A 172 30.36 -19.01 10.69
C CYS A 172 29.61 -18.07 11.63
N THR A 173 28.56 -18.58 12.25
CA THR A 173 27.81 -17.90 13.32
C THR A 173 28.34 -18.31 14.67
#